data_d172d99f68e901309e8ec16e36a3e460
#
_entry.id   d172d99f68e901309e8ec16e36a3e460
#
_cell.length_a   1.000
_cell.length_b   1.000
_cell.length_c   1.000
_cell.angle_alpha   90.00
_cell.angle_beta   90.00
_cell.angle_gamma   90.00
#
_symmetry.space_group_name_H-M   'P 1'
#
loop_
_entity.id
_entity.type
_entity.pdbx_description
1 polymer ?
#
loop_
_entity_poly.entity_id
_entity_poly.type
_entity_poly.pdbx_seq_one_letter_code
_entity_poly.pdbx_strand_id
1 'polypeptide(L)'
;MKGFGTEVRNLREQLSKDSKEFSVRKVAAKIGVEPAYLSKVEREVVPPPSEAKIIALAKVLGADEDVLLALAGKVSSDLLRIIKDRPILFAELIRKLKEEPDHAVLRVVREVKDGDW
;
A
#
# COMPACT_ATOMS: atom_id res chain seq x y z
N MET A 1 3.57 3.90 -13.23
CA MET A 1 3.05 3.35 -11.97
C MET A 1 1.73 4.03 -11.63
N LYS A 2 0.75 3.27 -11.20
CA LYS A 2 -0.55 3.83 -10.82
C LYS A 2 -0.43 4.57 -9.49
N GLY A 3 -1.14 5.68 -9.35
CA GLY A 3 -1.21 6.39 -8.08
C GLY A 3 -2.06 5.64 -7.06
N PHE A 4 -2.00 6.12 -5.82
CA PHE A 4 -2.75 5.53 -4.70
C PHE A 4 -4.25 5.46 -5.00
N GLY A 5 -4.84 6.59 -5.38
CA GLY A 5 -6.28 6.67 -5.61
C GLY A 5 -6.75 5.78 -6.74
N THR A 6 -5.99 5.73 -7.84
CA THR A 6 -6.30 4.89 -8.99
C THR A 6 -6.26 3.41 -8.61
N GLU A 7 -5.26 2.99 -7.81
CA GLU A 7 -5.15 1.61 -7.36
C GLU A 7 -6.31 1.24 -6.44
N VAL A 8 -6.66 2.09 -5.48
CA VAL A 8 -7.80 1.88 -4.58
C VAL A 8 -9.09 1.71 -5.39
N ARG A 9 -9.31 2.58 -6.36
CA ARG A 9 -10.50 2.51 -7.22
C ARG A 9 -10.54 1.19 -7.98
N ASN A 10 -9.43 0.78 -8.58
CA ASN A 10 -9.37 -0.46 -9.34
C ASN A 10 -9.68 -1.68 -8.48
N LEU A 11 -9.09 -1.75 -7.29
CA LEU A 11 -9.36 -2.84 -6.34
C LEU A 11 -10.83 -2.87 -5.93
N ARG A 12 -11.36 -1.70 -5.58
CA ARG A 12 -12.77 -1.58 -5.17
C ARG A 12 -13.72 -1.99 -6.30
N GLU A 13 -13.48 -1.50 -7.51
CA GLU A 13 -14.34 -1.81 -8.66
C GLU A 13 -14.31 -3.29 -9.03
N GLN A 14 -13.15 -3.94 -8.93
CA GLN A 14 -13.06 -5.38 -9.16
C GLN A 14 -13.90 -6.16 -8.14
N LEU A 15 -13.81 -5.79 -6.88
CA LEU A 15 -14.58 -6.44 -5.81
C LEU A 15 -16.09 -6.16 -5.95
N SER A 16 -16.45 -4.97 -6.46
CA SER A 16 -17.86 -4.60 -6.60
C SER A 16 -18.57 -5.34 -7.73
N LYS A 17 -17.84 -6.00 -8.63
CA LYS A 17 -18.44 -6.85 -9.66
C LYS A 17 -19.20 -8.02 -9.06
N ASP A 18 -18.72 -8.55 -7.93
CA ASP A 18 -19.29 -9.73 -7.29
C ASP A 18 -20.03 -9.42 -5.98
N SER A 19 -20.01 -8.18 -5.50
CA SER A 19 -20.60 -7.83 -4.22
C SER A 19 -20.97 -6.35 -4.16
N LYS A 20 -22.14 -6.06 -3.63
CA LYS A 20 -22.62 -4.70 -3.39
C LYS A 20 -21.90 -4.03 -2.21
N GLU A 21 -21.14 -4.80 -1.44
CA GLU A 21 -20.45 -4.29 -0.26
C GLU A 21 -19.26 -3.38 -0.58
N PHE A 22 -18.88 -3.27 -1.86
CA PHE A 22 -17.71 -2.52 -2.28
C PHE A 22 -18.03 -1.26 -3.10
N SER A 23 -19.25 -0.72 -2.97
CA SER A 23 -19.54 0.62 -3.49
C SER A 23 -18.71 1.66 -2.73
N VAL A 24 -18.50 2.84 -3.32
CA VAL A 24 -17.82 3.95 -2.63
C VAL A 24 -18.47 4.22 -1.26
N ARG A 25 -19.80 4.26 -1.25
CA ARG A 25 -20.56 4.53 -0.04
C ARG A 25 -20.33 3.48 1.06
N LYS A 26 -20.36 2.21 0.68
CA LYS A 26 -20.16 1.10 1.64
C LYS A 26 -18.74 1.07 2.17
N VAL A 27 -17.75 1.20 1.29
CA VAL A 27 -16.35 1.20 1.69
C VAL A 27 -16.05 2.43 2.57
N ALA A 28 -16.54 3.61 2.19
CA ALA A 28 -16.36 4.82 2.99
C ALA A 28 -16.92 4.63 4.41
N ALA A 29 -18.11 4.05 4.52
CA ALA A 29 -18.72 3.77 5.83
C ALA A 29 -17.82 2.83 6.66
N LYS A 30 -17.27 1.79 6.04
CA LYS A 30 -16.42 0.81 6.74
C LYS A 30 -15.13 1.41 7.28
N ILE A 31 -14.57 2.41 6.61
CA ILE A 31 -13.35 3.07 7.08
C ILE A 31 -13.63 4.38 7.82
N GLY A 32 -14.90 4.74 7.99
CA GLY A 32 -15.28 5.91 8.77
C GLY A 32 -15.01 7.26 8.11
N VAL A 33 -15.22 7.36 6.80
CA VAL A 33 -15.07 8.63 6.07
C VAL A 33 -16.33 8.92 5.24
N GLU A 34 -16.45 10.15 4.78
CA GLU A 34 -17.55 10.54 3.90
C GLU A 34 -17.35 9.97 2.50
N PRO A 35 -18.42 9.49 1.84
CA PRO A 35 -18.31 8.98 0.47
C PRO A 35 -17.72 9.99 -0.52
N ALA A 36 -18.08 11.25 -0.40
CA ALA A 36 -17.53 12.29 -1.27
C ALA A 36 -16.02 12.43 -1.10
N TYR A 37 -15.51 12.28 0.12
CA TYR A 37 -14.08 12.31 0.39
C TYR A 37 -13.37 11.12 -0.26
N LEU A 38 -13.89 9.90 -0.08
CA LEU A 38 -13.30 8.71 -0.72
C LEU A 38 -13.28 8.84 -2.23
N SER A 39 -14.38 9.35 -2.83
CA SER A 39 -14.44 9.61 -4.26
C SER A 39 -13.32 10.57 -4.70
N LYS A 40 -13.07 11.62 -3.94
CA LYS A 40 -11.98 12.58 -4.24
C LYS A 40 -10.61 11.93 -4.12
N VAL A 41 -10.40 11.07 -3.13
CA VAL A 41 -9.16 10.31 -2.97
C VAL A 41 -8.93 9.42 -4.19
N GLU A 42 -9.95 8.69 -4.63
CA GLU A 42 -9.87 7.80 -5.79
C GLU A 42 -9.57 8.54 -7.08
N ARG A 43 -10.07 9.76 -7.23
CA ARG A 43 -9.79 10.62 -8.38
C ARG A 43 -8.49 11.40 -8.26
N GLU A 44 -7.80 11.23 -7.16
CA GLU A 44 -6.52 11.88 -6.85
C GLU A 44 -6.60 13.41 -6.84
N VAL A 45 -7.77 13.95 -6.47
CA VAL A 45 -8.01 15.41 -6.32
C VAL A 45 -7.64 15.90 -4.92
N VAL A 46 -7.53 14.98 -3.96
CA VAL A 46 -7.05 15.27 -2.60
C VAL A 46 -5.93 14.29 -2.25
N PRO A 47 -5.06 14.64 -1.29
CA PRO A 47 -3.99 13.73 -0.87
C PRO A 47 -4.54 12.43 -0.30
N PRO A 48 -3.72 11.35 -0.28
CA PRO A 48 -4.09 10.12 0.41
C PRO A 48 -4.42 10.37 1.88
N PRO A 49 -5.27 9.53 2.49
CA PRO A 49 -5.62 9.68 3.89
C PRO A 49 -4.48 9.31 4.83
N SER A 50 -4.73 9.38 6.14
CA SER A 50 -3.76 9.03 7.17
C SER A 50 -3.37 7.55 7.10
N GLU A 51 -2.27 7.20 7.74
CA GLU A 51 -1.81 5.80 7.84
C GLU A 51 -2.93 4.90 8.38
N ALA A 52 -3.60 5.30 9.45
CA ALA A 52 -4.68 4.51 10.05
C ALA A 52 -5.80 4.23 9.05
N LYS A 53 -6.20 5.22 8.25
CA LYS A 53 -7.27 5.06 7.26
C LYS A 53 -6.81 4.20 6.10
N ILE A 54 -5.56 4.31 5.68
CA ILE A 54 -5.00 3.47 4.62
C ILE A 54 -4.96 2.01 5.07
N ILE A 55 -4.57 1.74 6.33
CA ILE A 55 -4.57 0.39 6.88
C ILE A 55 -5.99 -0.18 6.92
N ALA A 56 -6.97 0.62 7.37
CA ALA A 56 -8.37 0.20 7.38
C ALA A 56 -8.86 -0.11 5.97
N LEU A 57 -8.51 0.72 5.00
CA LEU A 57 -8.88 0.54 3.60
C LEU A 57 -8.27 -0.73 3.02
N ALA A 58 -7.00 -1.00 3.31
CA ALA A 58 -6.32 -2.22 2.89
C ALA A 58 -7.05 -3.47 3.39
N LYS A 59 -7.45 -3.46 4.66
CA LYS A 59 -8.21 -4.59 5.25
C LYS A 59 -9.54 -4.80 4.55
N VAL A 60 -10.26 -3.73 4.28
CA VAL A 60 -11.56 -3.82 3.59
C VAL A 60 -11.39 -4.37 2.17
N LEU A 61 -10.35 -3.94 1.47
CA LEU A 61 -10.12 -4.33 0.07
C LEU A 61 -9.32 -5.63 -0.09
N GLY A 62 -8.85 -6.22 1.00
CA GLY A 62 -8.01 -7.41 0.94
C GLY A 62 -6.64 -7.16 0.34
N ALA A 63 -6.12 -5.94 0.49
CA ALA A 63 -4.83 -5.53 -0.06
C ALA A 63 -3.75 -5.52 1.03
N ASP A 64 -2.50 -5.58 0.58
CA ASP A 64 -1.34 -5.44 1.47
C ASP A 64 -1.22 -3.99 1.94
N GLU A 65 -1.26 -3.77 3.24
CA GLU A 65 -1.21 -2.42 3.81
C GLU A 65 0.10 -1.70 3.53
N ASP A 66 1.22 -2.41 3.52
CA ASP A 66 2.52 -1.80 3.25
C ASP A 66 2.62 -1.34 1.80
N VAL A 67 2.02 -2.10 0.87
CA VAL A 67 1.96 -1.72 -0.55
C VAL A 67 1.11 -0.48 -0.73
N LEU A 68 -0.08 -0.43 -0.13
CA LEU A 68 -0.94 0.76 -0.24
C LEU A 68 -0.29 1.99 0.38
N LEU A 69 0.38 1.83 1.53
CA LEU A 69 1.12 2.93 2.15
C LEU A 69 2.24 3.43 1.25
N ALA A 70 2.99 2.51 0.63
CA ALA A 70 4.07 2.89 -0.28
C ALA A 70 3.55 3.68 -1.49
N LEU A 71 2.40 3.28 -2.05
CA LEU A 71 1.76 4.02 -3.13
C LEU A 71 1.33 5.43 -2.71
N ALA A 72 1.01 5.60 -1.43
CA ALA A 72 0.70 6.91 -0.86
C ALA A 72 1.95 7.73 -0.51
N GLY A 73 3.14 7.21 -0.81
CA GLY A 73 4.40 7.86 -0.47
C GLY A 73 4.77 7.73 1.00
N LYS A 74 4.29 6.67 1.66
CA LYS A 74 4.49 6.46 3.10
C LYS A 74 5.13 5.10 3.37
N VAL A 75 5.88 5.03 4.47
CA VAL A 75 6.39 3.78 5.01
C VAL A 75 5.61 3.49 6.28
N SER A 76 5.09 2.27 6.42
CA SER A 76 4.33 1.91 7.63
C SER A 76 5.21 2.11 8.88
N SER A 77 4.56 2.35 10.01
CA SER A 77 5.27 2.51 11.28
C SER A 77 6.08 1.26 11.63
N ASP A 78 5.58 0.09 11.29
CA ASP A 78 6.29 -1.18 11.51
C ASP A 78 7.55 -1.30 10.65
N LEU A 79 7.45 -1.03 9.35
CA LEU A 79 8.61 -1.06 8.47
C LEU A 79 9.63 0.01 8.86
N LEU A 80 9.16 1.20 9.23
CA LEU A 80 10.04 2.28 9.68
C LEU A 80 10.81 1.87 10.93
N ARG A 81 10.16 1.20 11.87
CA ARG A 81 10.83 0.70 13.09
C ARG A 81 11.94 -0.29 12.74
N ILE A 82 11.69 -1.21 11.82
CA ILE A 82 12.69 -2.18 11.35
C ILE A 82 13.89 -1.44 10.73
N ILE A 83 13.62 -0.45 9.87
CA ILE A 83 14.67 0.36 9.23
C ILE A 83 15.47 1.12 10.29
N LYS A 84 14.80 1.69 11.28
CA LYS A 84 15.46 2.45 12.36
C LYS A 84 16.37 1.60 13.23
N ASP A 85 16.09 0.31 13.36
CA ASP A 85 16.94 -0.61 14.13
C ASP A 85 18.28 -0.88 13.44
N ARG A 86 18.31 -0.82 12.10
CA ARG A 86 19.53 -1.04 11.29
C ARG A 86 19.59 -0.04 10.15
N PRO A 87 19.64 1.27 10.45
CA PRO A 87 19.44 2.28 9.41
C PRO A 87 20.52 2.29 8.34
N ILE A 88 21.78 2.04 8.71
CA ILE A 88 22.90 2.06 7.75
C ILE A 88 22.75 0.89 6.77
N LEU A 89 22.47 -0.31 7.29
CA LEU A 89 22.34 -1.51 6.46
C LEU A 89 21.16 -1.43 5.51
N PHE A 90 20.00 -0.97 5.99
CA PHE A 90 18.82 -0.85 5.14
C PHE A 90 18.96 0.27 4.11
N ALA A 91 19.55 1.40 4.48
CA ALA A 91 19.80 2.46 3.52
C ALA A 91 20.73 2.00 2.40
N GLU A 92 21.78 1.27 2.76
CA GLU A 92 22.71 0.71 1.78
C GLU A 92 22.02 -0.31 0.87
N LEU A 93 21.25 -1.22 1.44
CA LEU A 93 20.52 -2.23 0.69
C LEU A 93 19.58 -1.59 -0.33
N ILE A 94 18.79 -0.63 0.11
CA ILE A 94 17.83 0.06 -0.78
C ILE A 94 18.57 0.80 -1.90
N ARG A 95 19.66 1.52 -1.58
CA ARG A 95 20.45 2.21 -2.61
C ARG A 95 21.05 1.24 -3.63
N LYS A 96 21.50 0.07 -3.19
CA LYS A 96 22.07 -0.93 -4.09
C LYS A 96 21.00 -1.51 -5.03
N LEU A 97 19.77 -1.60 -4.58
CA LEU A 97 18.68 -2.20 -5.36
C LEU A 97 17.92 -1.20 -6.22
N LYS A 98 18.05 0.11 -5.99
CA LYS A 98 17.17 1.10 -6.63
C LYS A 98 17.22 1.10 -8.16
N GLU A 99 18.35 0.75 -8.74
CA GLU A 99 18.53 0.73 -10.20
C GLU A 99 18.40 -0.69 -10.78
N GLU A 100 18.19 -1.70 -9.94
CA GLU A 100 18.11 -3.07 -10.40
C GLU A 100 16.71 -3.42 -10.88
N PRO A 101 16.59 -4.34 -11.85
CA PRO A 101 15.28 -4.77 -12.32
C PRO A 101 14.57 -5.64 -11.27
N ASP A 102 13.26 -5.78 -11.44
CA ASP A 102 12.42 -6.51 -10.49
C ASP A 102 12.91 -7.94 -10.23
N HIS A 103 13.42 -8.64 -11.26
CA HIS A 103 13.88 -10.00 -11.07
C HIS A 103 15.11 -10.11 -10.17
N ALA A 104 15.94 -9.05 -10.12
CA ALA A 104 17.08 -9.02 -9.20
C ALA A 104 16.59 -8.82 -7.76
N VAL A 105 15.60 -7.96 -7.53
CA VAL A 105 14.98 -7.77 -6.23
C VAL A 105 14.32 -9.06 -5.76
N LEU A 106 13.58 -9.73 -6.63
CA LEU A 106 12.94 -11.01 -6.32
C LEU A 106 13.96 -12.09 -5.96
N ARG A 107 15.10 -12.08 -6.62
CA ARG A 107 16.18 -13.03 -6.31
C ARG A 107 16.70 -12.82 -4.88
N VAL A 108 16.92 -11.57 -4.47
CA VAL A 108 17.34 -11.25 -3.10
C VAL A 108 16.31 -11.77 -2.09
N VAL A 109 15.03 -11.53 -2.34
CA VAL A 109 13.96 -12.02 -1.47
C VAL A 109 14.00 -13.54 -1.33
N ARG A 110 14.19 -14.27 -2.45
CA ARG A 110 14.28 -15.74 -2.43
C ARG A 110 15.51 -16.22 -1.67
N GLU A 111 16.67 -15.60 -1.88
CA GLU A 111 17.89 -15.97 -1.21
C GLU A 111 17.78 -15.78 0.31
N VAL A 112 17.14 -14.71 0.75
CA VAL A 112 16.89 -14.48 2.17
C VAL A 112 15.94 -15.54 2.74
N LYS A 113 14.86 -15.86 2.02
CA LYS A 113 13.86 -16.83 2.45
C LYS A 113 14.43 -18.24 2.53
N ASP A 114 15.22 -18.65 1.53
CA ASP A 114 15.73 -20.00 1.39
C ASP A 114 17.15 -20.17 1.97
N GLY A 115 17.79 -19.08 2.36
CA GLY A 115 19.15 -19.10 2.87
C GLY A 115 19.27 -19.74 4.24
N ASP A 116 20.45 -20.22 4.53
CA ASP A 116 20.80 -20.83 5.81
C ASP A 116 21.65 -19.82 6.60
N TRP A 117 20.97 -18.96 7.31
CA TRP A 117 21.63 -17.87 8.08
C TRP A 117 21.94 -18.21 9.52
#